data_362b7ff5dae4f2ef57cc21788ea46fe3
#
_entry.id   362b7ff5dae4f2ef57cc21788ea46fe3
#
_cell.length_a   1.000
_cell.length_b   1.000
_cell.length_c   1.000
_cell.angle_alpha   90.00
_cell.angle_beta   90.00
_cell.angle_gamma   90.00
#
_symmetry.space_group_name_H-M   'P 1'
#
loop_
_entity.id
_entity.type
_entity.pdbx_description
1 polymer ?
#
loop_
_entity_poly.entity_id
_entity_poly.type
_entity_poly.pdbx_seq_one_letter_code
_entity_poly.pdbx_strand_id
1 'polypeptide(L)'
;MTKFNYIYFKKDKKLRILNSKLNSKLTVVFLHGLKSDMEGKKPLFLNRYCKKNKVNFLSLEYAGHGKSYGKFENGTISQWRNNVKFVIRKIIKKEKFLIIGSSLGAWLGPVSYTHLE
;
A
#
# COMPACT_ATOMS: atom_id res chain seq x y z
N MET A 1 11.15 -14.03 6.25
CA MET A 1 9.77 -14.43 5.94
C MET A 1 8.87 -13.22 5.76
N THR A 2 8.06 -13.21 4.71
CA THR A 2 7.14 -12.11 4.45
C THR A 2 5.91 -12.25 5.35
N LYS A 3 5.55 -11.18 6.03
CA LYS A 3 4.45 -11.20 6.98
C LYS A 3 3.42 -10.13 6.64
N PHE A 4 2.20 -10.55 6.35
CA PHE A 4 1.10 -9.64 6.05
C PHE A 4 0.27 -9.40 7.31
N ASN A 5 -0.29 -8.19 7.40
CA ASN A 5 -1.15 -7.81 8.50
C ASN A 5 -2.42 -7.15 7.95
N TYR A 6 -3.36 -6.86 8.84
CA TYR A 6 -4.59 -6.17 8.49
C TYR A 6 -4.73 -4.93 9.35
N ILE A 7 -5.25 -3.85 8.75
CA ILE A 7 -5.67 -2.68 9.53
C ILE A 7 -7.11 -2.37 9.14
N TYR A 8 -7.85 -1.81 10.07
CA TYR A 8 -9.27 -1.53 9.84
C TYR A 8 -9.46 -0.10 9.36
N PHE A 9 -9.99 0.02 8.13
CA PHE A 9 -10.38 1.30 7.57
C PHE A 9 -11.64 1.80 8.27
N LYS A 10 -12.59 0.89 8.51
CA LYS A 10 -13.79 1.08 9.32
C LYS A 10 -14.10 -0.25 9.99
N LYS A 11 -15.15 -0.29 10.86
CA LYS A 11 -15.46 -1.43 11.69
C LYS A 11 -15.36 -2.79 10.98
N ASP A 12 -15.98 -2.92 9.81
CA ASP A 12 -16.03 -4.20 9.09
C ASP A 12 -15.22 -4.15 7.80
N LYS A 13 -14.31 -3.18 7.66
CA LYS A 13 -13.58 -2.96 6.42
C LYS A 13 -12.08 -3.01 6.68
N LYS A 14 -11.52 -4.21 6.59
CA LYS A 14 -10.09 -4.41 6.83
C LYS A 14 -9.32 -4.36 5.52
N LEU A 15 -8.17 -3.71 5.58
CA LEU A 15 -7.22 -3.65 4.46
C LEU A 15 -6.02 -4.50 4.81
N ARG A 16 -5.60 -5.34 3.88
CA ARG A 16 -4.38 -6.12 4.06
C ARG A 16 -3.18 -5.27 3.69
N ILE A 17 -2.18 -5.27 4.55
CA ILE A 17 -0.96 -4.49 4.32
C ILE A 17 0.28 -5.35 4.50
N LEU A 18 1.36 -4.90 3.87
CA LEU A 18 2.69 -5.42 4.10
C LEU A 18 3.53 -4.25 4.61
N ASN A 19 3.88 -4.29 5.88
CA ASN A 19 4.60 -3.20 6.52
C ASN A 19 5.91 -3.73 7.10
N SER A 20 7.01 -3.48 6.39
CA SER A 20 8.34 -3.87 6.84
C SER A 20 9.05 -2.62 7.36
N LYS A 21 8.91 -2.35 8.65
CA LYS A 21 9.46 -1.17 9.26
C LYS A 21 10.82 -1.47 9.87
N LEU A 22 11.85 -0.76 9.42
CA LEU A 22 13.24 -0.96 9.82
C LEU A 22 13.84 0.26 10.52
N ASN A 23 12.98 1.15 11.00
CA ASN A 23 13.42 2.37 11.65
C ASN A 23 14.26 3.28 10.75
N SER A 24 13.96 3.28 9.45
CA SER A 24 14.60 4.13 8.47
C SER A 24 13.87 5.48 8.38
N LYS A 25 14.55 6.48 7.86
CA LYS A 25 13.92 7.78 7.58
C LYS A 25 13.23 7.81 6.23
N LEU A 26 13.30 6.72 5.49
CA LEU A 26 12.66 6.60 4.17
C LEU A 26 11.81 5.35 4.10
N THR A 27 10.63 5.49 3.55
CA THR A 27 9.72 4.38 3.27
C THR A 27 9.44 4.32 1.78
N VAL A 28 9.59 3.14 1.19
CA VAL A 28 9.13 2.90 -0.17
C VAL A 28 7.71 2.35 -0.09
N VAL A 29 6.77 3.01 -0.76
CA VAL A 29 5.37 2.59 -0.81
C VAL A 29 5.10 2.02 -2.20
N PHE A 30 4.69 0.75 -2.26
CA PHE A 30 4.34 0.11 -3.53
C PHE A 30 2.83 0.00 -3.68
N LEU A 31 2.30 0.45 -4.81
CA LEU A 31 0.87 0.40 -5.13
C LEU A 31 0.66 -0.52 -6.33
N HIS A 32 -0.07 -1.61 -6.11
CA HIS A 32 -0.26 -2.65 -7.14
C HIS A 32 -1.21 -2.21 -8.25
N GLY A 33 -1.20 -2.96 -9.36
CA GLY A 33 -2.05 -2.69 -10.51
C GLY A 33 -3.49 -3.16 -10.31
N LEU A 34 -4.34 -2.84 -11.28
CA LEU A 34 -5.75 -3.21 -11.28
C LEU A 34 -5.89 -4.73 -11.27
N LYS A 35 -6.76 -5.24 -10.41
CA LYS A 35 -7.01 -6.69 -10.23
C LYS A 35 -5.78 -7.46 -9.77
N SER A 36 -4.75 -6.78 -9.28
CA SER A 36 -3.55 -7.42 -8.75
C SER A 36 -3.61 -7.51 -7.23
N ASP A 37 -2.48 -7.80 -6.61
CA ASP A 37 -2.34 -7.90 -5.16
C ASP A 37 -0.88 -7.69 -4.77
N MET A 38 -0.56 -7.95 -3.49
CA MET A 38 0.79 -7.76 -2.96
C MET A 38 1.65 -9.03 -3.03
N GLU A 39 1.11 -10.13 -3.52
CA GLU A 39 1.85 -11.40 -3.51
C GLU A 39 2.58 -11.68 -4.82
N GLY A 40 2.52 -10.74 -5.76
CA GLY A 40 3.23 -10.87 -7.02
C GLY A 40 4.74 -10.71 -6.86
N LYS A 41 5.46 -10.95 -7.95
CA LYS A 41 6.93 -10.90 -7.92
C LYS A 41 7.46 -9.51 -7.60
N LYS A 42 6.84 -8.48 -8.16
CA LYS A 42 7.34 -7.10 -8.00
C LYS A 42 7.27 -6.61 -6.56
N PRO A 43 6.12 -6.67 -5.87
CA PRO A 43 6.09 -6.20 -4.48
C PRO A 43 6.97 -7.05 -3.56
N LEU A 44 7.03 -8.35 -3.74
CA LEU A 44 7.86 -9.20 -2.90
C LEU A 44 9.35 -8.95 -3.15
N PHE A 45 9.73 -8.72 -4.40
CA PHE A 45 11.11 -8.35 -4.72
C PHE A 45 11.49 -7.03 -4.08
N LEU A 46 10.63 -6.02 -4.22
CA LEU A 46 10.89 -4.70 -3.64
C LEU A 46 10.98 -4.76 -2.12
N ASN A 47 10.14 -5.56 -1.49
CA ASN A 47 10.20 -5.74 -0.04
C ASN A 47 11.56 -6.30 0.39
N ARG A 48 12.04 -7.34 -0.29
CA ARG A 48 13.35 -7.92 0.01
C ARG A 48 14.49 -6.94 -0.26
N TYR A 49 14.39 -6.21 -1.38
CA TYR A 49 15.40 -5.23 -1.74
C TYR A 49 15.49 -4.11 -0.69
N CYS A 50 14.35 -3.60 -0.25
CA CYS A 50 14.30 -2.57 0.78
C CYS A 50 14.89 -3.07 2.09
N LYS A 51 14.55 -4.29 2.51
CA LYS A 51 15.11 -4.87 3.73
C LYS A 51 16.63 -4.96 3.64
N LYS A 52 17.15 -5.42 2.51
CA LYS A 52 18.58 -5.56 2.32
C LYS A 52 19.29 -4.22 2.40
N ASN A 53 18.64 -3.15 1.95
CA ASN A 53 19.21 -1.81 1.94
C ASN A 53 18.77 -0.95 3.13
N LYS A 54 18.14 -1.56 4.12
CA LYS A 54 17.69 -0.91 5.36
C LYS A 54 16.74 0.25 5.12
N VAL A 55 15.81 0.05 4.21
CA VAL A 55 14.74 1.01 3.88
C VAL A 55 13.40 0.40 4.27
N ASN A 56 12.51 1.19 4.86
CA ASN A 56 11.16 0.70 5.18
C ASN A 56 10.38 0.41 3.91
N PHE A 57 9.49 -0.58 3.97
CA PHE A 57 8.63 -0.92 2.84
C PHE A 57 7.19 -1.01 3.30
N LEU A 58 6.28 -0.41 2.53
CA LEU A 58 4.85 -0.44 2.81
C LEU A 58 4.10 -0.72 1.52
N SER A 59 3.16 -1.65 1.58
CA SER A 59 2.23 -1.89 0.48
C SER A 59 0.87 -2.24 1.06
N LEU A 60 -0.16 -2.15 0.23
CA LEU A 60 -1.51 -2.49 0.64
C LEU A 60 -2.26 -3.08 -0.54
N GLU A 61 -3.32 -3.82 -0.24
CA GLU A 61 -4.29 -4.25 -1.24
C GLU A 61 -5.51 -3.36 -1.09
N TYR A 62 -5.93 -2.74 -2.19
CA TYR A 62 -7.12 -1.87 -2.17
C TYR A 62 -8.38 -2.67 -1.91
N ALA A 63 -9.47 -1.99 -1.55
CA ALA A 63 -10.77 -2.64 -1.42
C ALA A 63 -11.08 -3.44 -2.69
N GLY A 64 -11.60 -4.65 -2.51
CA GLY A 64 -11.94 -5.53 -3.63
C GLY A 64 -10.76 -6.20 -4.30
N HIS A 65 -9.56 -6.03 -3.77
CA HIS A 65 -8.34 -6.65 -4.29
C HIS A 65 -7.71 -7.55 -3.23
N GLY A 66 -7.12 -8.65 -3.69
CA GLY A 66 -6.44 -9.59 -2.81
C GLY A 66 -7.34 -10.02 -1.66
N LYS A 67 -6.87 -9.87 -0.43
CA LYS A 67 -7.61 -10.26 0.76
C LYS A 67 -8.17 -9.09 1.55
N SER A 68 -8.17 -7.89 0.97
CA SER A 68 -8.83 -6.74 1.56
C SER A 68 -10.34 -6.84 1.41
N TYR A 69 -11.07 -6.04 2.19
CA TYR A 69 -12.53 -6.06 2.17
C TYR A 69 -13.11 -5.67 0.81
N GLY A 70 -14.37 -6.01 0.60
CA GLY A 70 -15.14 -5.56 -0.55
C GLY A 70 -15.04 -6.47 -1.76
N LYS A 71 -15.80 -6.11 -2.79
CA LYS A 71 -15.80 -6.81 -4.07
C LYS A 71 -15.25 -5.89 -5.13
N PHE A 72 -14.47 -6.45 -6.05
CA PHE A 72 -13.84 -5.65 -7.10
C PHE A 72 -14.86 -4.87 -7.91
N GLU A 73 -15.97 -5.50 -8.28
CA GLU A 73 -16.99 -4.85 -9.11
C GLU A 73 -17.67 -3.65 -8.45
N ASN A 74 -17.58 -3.55 -7.11
CA ASN A 74 -18.14 -2.43 -6.38
C ASN A 74 -17.10 -1.33 -6.10
N GLY A 75 -15.88 -1.50 -6.57
CA GLY A 75 -14.81 -0.55 -6.32
C GLY A 75 -14.87 0.67 -7.20
N THR A 76 -14.35 1.77 -6.69
CA THR A 76 -14.22 3.02 -7.44
C THR A 76 -12.81 3.58 -7.21
N ILE A 77 -12.38 4.44 -8.13
CA ILE A 77 -11.09 5.12 -8.00
C ILE A 77 -11.04 5.92 -6.70
N SER A 78 -12.14 6.60 -6.36
CA SER A 78 -12.21 7.38 -5.11
C SER A 78 -12.03 6.50 -3.88
N GLN A 79 -12.63 5.33 -3.88
CA GLN A 79 -12.51 4.40 -2.76
C GLN A 79 -11.06 3.92 -2.64
N TRP A 80 -10.44 3.52 -3.74
CA TRP A 80 -9.06 3.03 -3.73
C TRP A 80 -8.07 4.12 -3.31
N ARG A 81 -8.29 5.35 -3.81
CA ARG A 81 -7.49 6.50 -3.39
C ARG A 81 -7.61 6.73 -1.88
N ASN A 82 -8.83 6.65 -1.34
CA ASN A 82 -9.05 6.81 0.10
C ASN A 82 -8.37 5.72 0.91
N ASN A 83 -8.35 4.49 0.38
CA ASN A 83 -7.60 3.40 1.02
C ASN A 83 -6.10 3.74 1.12
N VAL A 84 -5.52 4.21 0.02
CA VAL A 84 -4.09 4.58 -0.02
C VAL A 84 -3.80 5.69 0.99
N LYS A 85 -4.61 6.75 0.99
CA LYS A 85 -4.43 7.87 1.92
C LYS A 85 -4.52 7.40 3.36
N PHE A 86 -5.50 6.55 3.66
CA PHE A 86 -5.68 6.04 5.02
C PHE A 86 -4.46 5.27 5.49
N VAL A 87 -3.96 4.34 4.67
CA VAL A 87 -2.82 3.51 5.04
C VAL A 87 -1.57 4.35 5.23
N ILE A 88 -1.30 5.27 4.31
CA ILE A 88 -0.12 6.13 4.41
C ILE A 88 -0.17 6.97 5.69
N ARG A 89 -1.32 7.60 5.96
CA ARG A 89 -1.47 8.41 7.16
C ARG A 89 -1.36 7.60 8.45
N LYS A 90 -1.85 6.36 8.42
CA LYS A 90 -1.84 5.49 9.59
C LYS A 90 -0.43 5.00 9.92
N ILE A 91 0.34 4.66 8.89
CA ILE A 91 1.63 3.97 9.06
C ILE A 91 2.81 4.94 9.02
N ILE A 92 2.83 5.88 8.08
CA ILE A 92 3.95 6.78 7.89
C ILE A 92 3.73 8.04 8.72
N LYS A 93 4.64 8.33 9.63
CA LYS A 93 4.52 9.48 10.54
C LYS A 93 5.42 10.64 10.13
N LYS A 94 6.74 10.48 10.30
CA LYS A 94 7.71 11.55 10.06
C LYS A 94 8.67 11.25 8.92
N GLU A 95 8.76 9.99 8.53
CA GLU A 95 9.70 9.61 7.48
C GLU A 95 9.23 10.11 6.13
N LYS A 96 10.18 10.33 5.24
CA LYS A 96 9.87 10.62 3.84
C LYS A 96 9.41 9.33 3.16
N PHE A 97 8.62 9.46 2.12
CA PHE A 97 8.21 8.26 1.39
C PHE A 97 8.27 8.49 -0.13
N LEU A 98 8.59 7.41 -0.83
CA LEU A 98 8.64 7.36 -2.28
C LEU A 98 7.59 6.35 -2.74
N ILE A 99 6.70 6.78 -3.64
CA ILE A 99 5.67 5.90 -4.16
C ILE A 99 6.12 5.27 -5.47
N ILE A 100 6.06 3.94 -5.54
CA ILE A 100 6.29 3.18 -6.76
C ILE A 100 4.98 2.50 -7.11
N GLY A 101 4.44 2.81 -8.28
CA GLY A 101 3.17 2.26 -8.70
C GLY A 101 3.28 1.47 -9.98
N SER A 102 2.37 0.51 -10.15
CA SER A 102 2.26 -0.31 -11.34
C SER A 102 0.84 -0.15 -11.89
N SER A 103 0.70 0.27 -13.16
CA SER A 103 -0.61 0.45 -13.80
C SER A 103 -1.48 1.42 -12.97
N LEU A 104 -2.61 0.95 -12.42
CA LEU A 104 -3.49 1.75 -11.58
C LEU A 104 -2.74 2.40 -10.41
N GLY A 105 -1.80 1.67 -9.80
CA GLY A 105 -1.01 2.20 -8.68
C GLY A 105 -0.19 3.41 -9.08
N ALA A 106 0.35 3.42 -10.29
CA ALA A 106 1.11 4.57 -10.78
C ALA A 106 0.25 5.83 -10.90
N TRP A 107 -1.05 5.65 -11.16
CA TRP A 107 -1.99 6.77 -11.24
C TRP A 107 -2.47 7.18 -9.86
N LEU A 108 -2.79 6.21 -8.99
CA LEU A 108 -3.29 6.49 -7.64
C LEU A 108 -2.26 7.22 -6.78
N GLY A 109 -0.97 6.95 -6.99
CA GLY A 109 0.09 7.58 -6.22
C GLY A 109 0.05 9.10 -6.26
N PRO A 110 0.14 9.74 -7.44
CA PRO A 110 0.08 11.20 -7.53
C PRO A 110 -1.22 11.79 -6.99
N VAL A 111 -2.36 11.15 -7.30
CA VAL A 111 -3.66 11.64 -6.86
C VAL A 111 -3.76 11.60 -5.33
N SER A 112 -3.32 10.51 -4.72
CA SER A 112 -3.34 10.37 -3.27
C SER A 112 -2.40 11.37 -2.58
N TYR A 113 -1.22 11.57 -3.15
CA TYR A 113 -0.23 12.51 -2.60
C TYR A 113 -0.77 13.94 -2.63
N THR A 114 -1.40 14.33 -3.74
CA THR A 114 -1.97 15.66 -3.87
C THR A 114 -2.97 15.97 -2.77
N HIS A 115 -3.70 14.96 -2.31
CA HIS A 115 -4.72 15.14 -1.27
C HIS A 115 -4.19 14.93 0.14
N LEU A 116 -2.94 14.51 0.32
CA LEU A 116 -2.35 14.31 1.65
C LEU A 116 -1.88 15.63 2.26
N GLU A 117 -1.66 16.61 1.44
CA GLU A 117 -1.30 17.94 1.89
C GLU A 117 -2.54 18.67 2.36
#